data_191bab8b01f04a011c612ac0426966ac
#
_entry.id   191bab8b01f04a011c612ac0426966ac
#
_cell.length_a   1.000
_cell.length_b   1.000
_cell.length_c   1.000
_cell.angle_alpha   90.00
_cell.angle_beta   90.00
_cell.angle_gamma   90.00
#
_symmetry.space_group_name_H-M   'P 1'
#
loop_
_entity.id
_entity.type
_entity.pdbx_description
1 polymer ?
#
loop_
_entity_poly.entity_id
_entity_poly.type
_entity_poly.pdbx_seq_one_letter_code
_entity_poly.pdbx_strand_id
1 'polypeptide(L)'
;MVARPPVRVTVEPMRVEDIPAVHEIERASFTAPWPSYAFRQELEGNRLARYLVARDGDRIVGYAGLWQMVDEAHITTFAVAPAYRRQGVGQHMLLELLRIAETVGAAVATLEVRVSNMPARRLYEKYGFRPVGVRPRYYTDNNEDALIMTTAELRSRDMRVRLRHLAADLRARTGDPVPDAADAGDAGDEPAIDEADSAGRPAWPDDGRMMGGDA
;
A
#
# COMPACT_ATOMS: atom_id res chain seq x y z
N MET A 1 3.68 1.41 34.57
CA MET A 1 3.31 1.22 33.15
C MET A 1 4.34 0.26 32.55
N VAL A 2 3.97 -0.99 32.27
CA VAL A 2 4.87 -1.95 31.60
C VAL A 2 4.96 -1.51 30.13
N ALA A 3 6.15 -1.16 29.66
CA ALA A 3 6.38 -0.86 28.25
C ALA A 3 5.97 -2.08 27.42
N ARG A 4 5.05 -1.88 26.48
CA ARG A 4 4.67 -2.93 25.53
C ARG A 4 5.93 -3.30 24.72
N PRO A 5 6.26 -4.59 24.56
CA PRO A 5 7.39 -5.00 23.74
C PRO A 5 7.23 -4.44 22.33
N PRO A 6 8.33 -4.14 21.64
CA PRO A 6 8.27 -3.68 20.25
C PRO A 6 7.50 -4.70 19.40
N VAL A 7 6.61 -4.20 18.55
CA VAL A 7 5.84 -5.03 17.61
C VAL A 7 6.81 -5.58 16.58
N ARG A 8 6.85 -6.89 16.39
CA ARG A 8 7.62 -7.53 15.33
C ARG A 8 6.74 -7.72 14.10
N VAL A 9 7.06 -6.98 13.05
CA VAL A 9 6.25 -6.97 11.83
C VAL A 9 6.91 -7.80 10.74
N THR A 10 6.17 -8.78 10.22
CA THR A 10 6.44 -9.38 8.92
C THR A 10 5.41 -8.89 7.91
N VAL A 11 5.85 -8.62 6.68
CA VAL A 11 4.97 -8.20 5.57
C VAL A 11 5.03 -9.28 4.50
N GLU A 12 3.87 -9.78 4.11
CA GLU A 12 3.75 -10.89 3.16
C GLU A 12 2.55 -10.72 2.23
N PRO A 13 2.50 -11.44 1.08
CA PRO A 13 1.33 -11.43 0.21
C PRO A 13 0.05 -11.82 0.96
N MET A 14 -1.01 -11.04 0.75
CA MET A 14 -2.33 -11.33 1.30
C MET A 14 -2.92 -12.56 0.65
N ARG A 15 -3.55 -13.43 1.45
CA ARG A 15 -4.26 -14.64 1.03
C ARG A 15 -5.76 -14.48 1.25
N VAL A 16 -6.55 -15.35 0.61
CA VAL A 16 -8.01 -15.35 0.77
C VAL A 16 -8.43 -15.60 2.21
N GLU A 17 -7.66 -16.42 2.93
CA GLU A 17 -7.88 -16.75 4.36
C GLU A 17 -7.72 -15.53 5.27
N ASP A 18 -7.00 -14.50 4.82
CA ASP A 18 -6.75 -13.27 5.58
C ASP A 18 -7.94 -12.29 5.53
N ILE A 19 -8.84 -12.46 4.57
CA ILE A 19 -9.96 -11.53 4.33
C ILE A 19 -10.77 -11.22 5.59
N PRO A 20 -11.13 -12.19 6.46
CA PRO A 20 -11.88 -11.87 7.67
C PRO A 20 -11.17 -10.87 8.58
N ALA A 21 -9.87 -11.08 8.83
CA ALA A 21 -9.08 -10.19 9.68
C ALA A 21 -8.81 -8.83 9.03
N VAL A 22 -8.56 -8.82 7.72
CA VAL A 22 -8.42 -7.58 6.93
C VAL A 22 -9.72 -6.78 6.98
N HIS A 23 -10.87 -7.42 6.82
CA HIS A 23 -12.16 -6.75 6.88
C HIS A 23 -12.48 -6.14 8.25
N GLU A 24 -11.98 -6.74 9.35
CA GLU A 24 -12.07 -6.12 10.68
C GLU A 24 -11.25 -4.80 10.75
N ILE A 25 -10.03 -4.81 10.19
CA ILE A 25 -9.20 -3.60 10.13
C ILE A 25 -9.85 -2.54 9.23
N GLU A 26 -10.39 -2.95 8.09
CA GLU A 26 -11.13 -2.11 7.16
C GLU A 26 -12.27 -1.37 7.87
N ARG A 27 -13.15 -2.11 8.54
CA ARG A 27 -14.27 -1.53 9.30
C ARG A 27 -13.86 -0.61 10.44
N ALA A 28 -12.69 -0.84 11.03
CA ALA A 28 -12.16 -0.01 12.11
C ALA A 28 -11.42 1.25 11.59
N SER A 29 -11.11 1.29 10.30
CA SER A 29 -10.27 2.34 9.70
C SER A 29 -11.05 3.27 8.77
N PHE A 30 -12.17 2.80 8.19
CA PHE A 30 -12.90 3.55 7.17
C PHE A 30 -14.37 3.71 7.52
N THR A 31 -14.93 4.88 7.18
CA THR A 31 -16.36 5.18 7.35
C THR A 31 -17.25 4.45 6.34
N ALA A 32 -16.71 4.15 5.15
CA ALA A 32 -17.36 3.38 4.09
C ALA A 32 -16.47 2.16 3.71
N PRO A 33 -16.44 1.12 4.56
CA PRO A 33 -15.57 -0.03 4.35
C PRO A 33 -15.98 -0.85 3.13
N TRP A 34 -15.00 -1.41 2.44
CA TRP A 34 -15.23 -2.37 1.38
C TRP A 34 -15.88 -3.64 1.92
N PRO A 35 -16.83 -4.21 1.20
CA PRO A 35 -17.36 -5.51 1.55
C PRO A 35 -16.31 -6.62 1.32
N SER A 36 -16.37 -7.67 2.14
CA SER A 36 -15.39 -8.77 2.08
C SER A 36 -15.27 -9.45 0.71
N TYR A 37 -16.38 -9.49 -0.06
CA TYR A 37 -16.35 -10.07 -1.43
C TYR A 37 -15.45 -9.25 -2.39
N ALA A 38 -15.33 -7.95 -2.19
CA ALA A 38 -14.47 -7.11 -3.04
C ALA A 38 -13.00 -7.49 -2.90
N PHE A 39 -12.52 -7.77 -1.67
CA PHE A 39 -11.17 -8.29 -1.47
C PHE A 39 -10.94 -9.63 -2.17
N ARG A 40 -11.95 -10.51 -2.15
CA ARG A 40 -11.87 -11.79 -2.87
C ARG A 40 -11.77 -11.59 -4.38
N GLN A 41 -12.58 -10.69 -4.94
CA GLN A 41 -12.49 -10.36 -6.37
C GLN A 41 -11.12 -9.80 -6.76
N GLU A 42 -10.54 -8.96 -5.90
CA GLU A 42 -9.19 -8.45 -6.11
C GLU A 42 -8.12 -9.55 -6.10
N LEU A 43 -8.18 -10.47 -5.14
CA LEU A 43 -7.18 -11.53 -4.99
C LEU A 43 -7.29 -12.62 -6.05
N GLU A 44 -8.52 -13.00 -6.45
CA GLU A 44 -8.75 -14.11 -7.37
C GLU A 44 -8.96 -13.69 -8.83
N GLY A 45 -9.45 -12.46 -9.06
CA GLY A 45 -9.90 -12.01 -10.39
C GLY A 45 -9.07 -10.88 -10.99
N ASN A 46 -8.38 -10.06 -10.19
CA ASN A 46 -7.65 -8.91 -10.68
C ASN A 46 -6.15 -9.21 -10.82
N ARG A 47 -5.70 -9.53 -12.04
CA ARG A 47 -4.28 -9.81 -12.32
C ARG A 47 -3.35 -8.62 -12.11
N LEU A 48 -3.88 -7.39 -12.14
CA LEU A 48 -3.12 -6.16 -11.92
C LEU A 48 -2.97 -5.82 -10.43
N ALA A 49 -3.75 -6.46 -9.57
CA ALA A 49 -3.73 -6.22 -8.14
C ALA A 49 -2.59 -6.96 -7.43
N ARG A 50 -1.99 -6.27 -6.47
CA ARG A 50 -1.05 -6.85 -5.50
C ARG A 50 -1.45 -6.39 -4.12
N TYR A 51 -1.79 -7.35 -3.26
CA TYR A 51 -2.18 -7.10 -1.88
C TYR A 51 -1.19 -7.71 -0.92
N LEU A 52 -0.95 -7.04 0.19
CA LEU A 52 -0.10 -7.51 1.28
C LEU A 52 -0.78 -7.35 2.63
N VAL A 53 -0.33 -8.14 3.60
CA VAL A 53 -0.69 -8.01 5.01
C VAL A 53 0.56 -7.83 5.87
N ALA A 54 0.41 -7.08 6.95
CA ALA A 54 1.41 -6.98 8.00
C ALA A 54 0.96 -7.84 9.20
N ARG A 55 1.86 -8.69 9.70
CA ARG A 55 1.59 -9.58 10.84
C ARG A 55 2.49 -9.26 12.02
N ASP A 56 1.93 -9.38 13.22
CA ASP A 56 2.62 -9.47 14.50
C ASP A 56 2.37 -10.88 15.04
N GLY A 57 3.31 -11.80 14.81
CA GLY A 57 3.06 -13.24 14.95
C GLY A 57 1.94 -13.70 14.00
N ASP A 58 0.93 -14.37 14.54
CA ASP A 58 -0.22 -14.86 13.76
C ASP A 58 -1.30 -13.79 13.51
N ARG A 59 -1.15 -12.60 14.12
CA ARG A 59 -2.16 -11.57 14.05
C ARG A 59 -1.91 -10.60 12.90
N ILE A 60 -2.90 -10.41 12.02
CA ILE A 60 -2.88 -9.36 11.02
C ILE A 60 -3.12 -8.00 11.70
N VAL A 61 -2.20 -7.06 11.45
CA VAL A 61 -2.19 -5.73 12.09
C VAL A 61 -2.23 -4.59 11.09
N GLY A 62 -2.19 -4.91 9.80
CA GLY A 62 -2.33 -3.94 8.71
C GLY A 62 -2.46 -4.67 7.37
N TYR A 63 -2.91 -3.95 6.36
CA TYR A 63 -2.98 -4.44 4.99
C TYR A 63 -2.85 -3.28 4.01
N ALA A 64 -2.46 -3.58 2.79
CA ALA A 64 -2.39 -2.61 1.72
C ALA A 64 -2.55 -3.29 0.37
N GLY A 65 -2.98 -2.53 -0.63
CA GLY A 65 -3.11 -3.00 -2.00
C GLY A 65 -2.67 -1.94 -3.00
N LEU A 66 -2.14 -2.39 -4.13
CA LEU A 66 -1.87 -1.57 -5.30
C LEU A 66 -2.38 -2.24 -6.57
N TRP A 67 -2.61 -1.44 -7.60
CA TRP A 67 -2.82 -1.88 -8.97
C TRP A 67 -1.65 -1.45 -9.84
N GLN A 68 -1.19 -2.35 -10.68
CA GLN A 68 -0.25 -2.01 -11.75
C GLN A 68 -1.02 -1.47 -12.95
N MET A 69 -0.79 -0.22 -13.31
CA MET A 69 -1.44 0.46 -14.42
C MET A 69 -0.37 0.95 -15.41
N VAL A 70 -0.04 0.11 -16.39
CA VAL A 70 1.04 0.39 -17.37
C VAL A 70 2.37 0.60 -16.65
N ASP A 71 2.81 1.84 -16.48
CA ASP A 71 4.06 2.26 -15.83
C ASP A 71 3.84 2.90 -14.45
N GLU A 72 2.61 2.84 -13.92
CA GLU A 72 2.24 3.40 -12.62
C GLU A 72 1.74 2.31 -11.67
N ALA A 73 2.21 2.34 -10.42
CA ALA A 73 1.64 1.56 -9.32
C ALA A 73 0.69 2.44 -8.52
N HIS A 74 -0.61 2.18 -8.63
CA HIS A 74 -1.63 2.93 -7.90
C HIS A 74 -1.95 2.23 -6.58
N ILE A 75 -1.60 2.86 -5.45
CA ILE A 75 -1.95 2.34 -4.12
C ILE A 75 -3.43 2.62 -3.87
N THR A 76 -4.23 1.56 -3.87
CA THR A 76 -5.70 1.62 -3.81
C THR A 76 -6.25 1.61 -2.40
N THR A 77 -5.55 0.96 -1.49
CA THR A 77 -5.93 0.88 -0.08
C THR A 77 -4.70 0.73 0.82
N PHE A 78 -4.77 1.28 2.03
CA PHE A 78 -3.68 1.21 2.99
C PHE A 78 -4.22 1.47 4.39
N ALA A 79 -4.17 0.47 5.28
CA ALA A 79 -4.64 0.62 6.65
C ALA A 79 -3.79 -0.13 7.67
N VAL A 80 -3.65 0.48 8.84
CA VAL A 80 -3.04 -0.13 10.05
C VAL A 80 -4.08 -0.15 11.15
N ALA A 81 -4.24 -1.31 11.78
CA ALA A 81 -5.13 -1.49 12.92
C ALA A 81 -4.86 -0.40 13.97
N PRO A 82 -5.89 0.30 14.51
CA PRO A 82 -5.72 1.46 15.39
C PRO A 82 -4.74 1.24 16.55
N ALA A 83 -4.78 0.04 17.17
CA ALA A 83 -3.90 -0.33 18.28
C ALA A 83 -2.41 -0.49 17.90
N TYR A 84 -2.10 -0.57 16.59
CA TYR A 84 -0.76 -0.79 16.05
C TYR A 84 -0.20 0.41 15.30
N ARG A 85 -0.96 1.52 15.24
CA ARG A 85 -0.49 2.77 14.64
C ARG A 85 0.69 3.33 15.42
N ARG A 86 1.54 4.12 14.72
CA ARG A 86 2.73 4.80 15.28
C ARG A 86 3.83 3.87 15.80
N GLN A 87 3.79 2.58 15.44
CA GLN A 87 4.76 1.55 15.84
C GLN A 87 5.64 1.06 14.67
N GLY A 88 5.61 1.74 13.53
CA GLY A 88 6.41 1.40 12.35
C GLY A 88 5.70 0.51 11.32
N VAL A 89 4.55 -0.10 11.65
CA VAL A 89 3.81 -1.02 10.76
C VAL A 89 3.58 -0.41 9.37
N GLY A 90 3.02 0.80 9.30
CA GLY A 90 2.81 1.48 8.01
C GLY A 90 4.09 1.74 7.24
N GLN A 91 5.23 1.93 7.91
CA GLN A 91 6.52 2.12 7.24
C GLN A 91 7.01 0.81 6.60
N HIS A 92 6.87 -0.33 7.29
CA HIS A 92 7.18 -1.65 6.73
C HIS A 92 6.33 -1.95 5.50
N MET A 93 5.01 -1.76 5.61
CA MET A 93 4.09 -2.00 4.50
C MET A 93 4.38 -1.10 3.29
N LEU A 94 4.65 0.19 3.51
CA LEU A 94 4.92 1.12 2.41
C LEU A 94 6.24 0.81 1.71
N LEU A 95 7.30 0.43 2.44
CA LEU A 95 8.55 -0.04 1.85
C LEU A 95 8.32 -1.25 0.95
N GLU A 96 7.55 -2.23 1.43
CA GLU A 96 7.27 -3.44 0.65
C GLU A 96 6.41 -3.13 -0.58
N LEU A 97 5.40 -2.26 -0.48
CA LEU A 97 4.62 -1.83 -1.64
C LEU A 97 5.48 -1.15 -2.71
N LEU A 98 6.40 -0.26 -2.30
CA LEU A 98 7.29 0.41 -3.24
C LEU A 98 8.27 -0.56 -3.89
N ARG A 99 8.73 -1.59 -3.16
CA ARG A 99 9.54 -2.68 -3.72
C ARG A 99 8.75 -3.50 -4.74
N ILE A 100 7.50 -3.87 -4.40
CA ILE A 100 6.61 -4.56 -5.33
C ILE A 100 6.37 -3.71 -6.58
N ALA A 101 6.08 -2.42 -6.43
CA ALA A 101 5.89 -1.50 -7.55
C ALA A 101 7.12 -1.47 -8.49
N GLU A 102 8.34 -1.41 -7.92
CA GLU A 102 9.58 -1.47 -8.73
C GLU A 102 9.74 -2.83 -9.43
N THR A 103 9.41 -3.94 -8.76
CA THR A 103 9.52 -5.30 -9.30
C THR A 103 8.55 -5.54 -10.46
N VAL A 104 7.31 -5.04 -10.36
CA VAL A 104 6.32 -5.16 -11.46
C VAL A 104 6.54 -4.15 -12.59
N GLY A 105 7.61 -3.37 -12.55
CA GLY A 105 8.02 -2.49 -13.64
C GLY A 105 7.45 -1.08 -13.59
N ALA A 106 6.75 -0.69 -12.52
CA ALA A 106 6.24 0.67 -12.41
C ALA A 106 7.37 1.70 -12.34
N ALA A 107 7.21 2.80 -13.07
CA ALA A 107 8.12 3.94 -13.00
C ALA A 107 7.87 4.78 -11.74
N VAL A 108 6.61 4.96 -11.37
CA VAL A 108 6.17 5.77 -10.23
C VAL A 108 5.11 5.04 -9.41
N ALA A 109 4.94 5.45 -8.15
CA ALA A 109 3.80 5.08 -7.33
C ALA A 109 2.93 6.30 -7.05
N THR A 110 1.61 6.14 -7.11
CA THR A 110 0.62 7.19 -6.88
C THR A 110 -0.45 6.74 -5.90
N LEU A 111 -1.11 7.70 -5.26
CA LEU A 111 -2.23 7.46 -4.34
C LEU A 111 -3.10 8.71 -4.18
N GLU A 112 -4.32 8.52 -3.65
CA GLU A 112 -5.15 9.57 -3.09
C GLU A 112 -5.18 9.49 -1.58
N VAL A 113 -5.09 10.65 -0.92
CA VAL A 113 -5.17 10.76 0.54
C VAL A 113 -6.03 11.95 0.93
N ARG A 114 -6.85 11.81 1.98
CA ARG A 114 -7.64 12.94 2.52
C ARG A 114 -6.72 14.12 2.83
N VAL A 115 -7.14 15.32 2.46
CA VAL A 115 -6.39 16.54 2.78
C VAL A 115 -6.17 16.67 4.29
N SER A 116 -7.14 16.25 5.10
CA SER A 116 -7.08 16.29 6.57
C SER A 116 -6.18 15.21 7.19
N ASN A 117 -5.87 14.11 6.46
CA ASN A 117 -5.09 13.00 7.00
C ASN A 117 -3.59 13.33 7.08
N MET A 118 -3.24 14.23 8.00
CA MET A 118 -1.85 14.67 8.20
C MET A 118 -0.88 13.54 8.57
N PRO A 119 -1.26 12.52 9.37
CA PRO A 119 -0.37 11.40 9.66
C PRO A 119 0.02 10.61 8.42
N ALA A 120 -0.94 10.26 7.55
CA ALA A 120 -0.68 9.51 6.31
C ALA A 120 0.14 10.36 5.32
N ARG A 121 -0.23 11.63 5.13
CA ARG A 121 0.54 12.55 4.27
C ARG A 121 2.01 12.64 4.66
N ARG A 122 2.31 12.80 5.96
CA ARG A 122 3.69 12.82 6.47
C ARG A 122 4.42 11.50 6.24
N LEU A 123 3.71 10.36 6.35
CA LEU A 123 4.27 9.06 6.00
C LEU A 123 4.67 9.04 4.52
N TYR A 124 3.77 9.38 3.62
CA TYR A 124 4.01 9.37 2.18
C TYR A 124 5.11 10.37 1.78
N GLU A 125 5.09 11.60 2.30
CA GLU A 125 6.13 12.60 2.07
C GLU A 125 7.54 12.11 2.49
N LYS A 126 7.63 11.43 3.63
CA LYS A 126 8.88 10.80 4.10
C LYS A 126 9.42 9.79 3.09
N TYR A 127 8.54 9.04 2.43
CA TYR A 127 8.88 8.02 1.44
C TYR A 127 8.98 8.55 0.00
N GLY A 128 8.97 9.86 -0.18
CA GLY A 128 9.28 10.50 -1.45
C GLY A 128 8.06 10.85 -2.30
N PHE A 129 6.85 10.64 -1.80
CA PHE A 129 5.65 11.15 -2.47
C PHE A 129 5.57 12.67 -2.34
N ARG A 130 5.05 13.29 -3.38
CA ARG A 130 4.81 14.74 -3.42
C ARG A 130 3.40 15.02 -3.94
N PRO A 131 2.72 16.06 -3.45
CA PRO A 131 1.45 16.48 -4.01
C PRO A 131 1.61 16.89 -5.48
N VAL A 132 0.74 16.34 -6.34
CA VAL A 132 0.71 16.65 -7.78
C VAL A 132 -0.64 17.15 -8.23
N GLY A 133 -1.70 17.03 -7.41
CA GLY A 133 -3.03 17.49 -7.74
C GLY A 133 -4.02 17.32 -6.59
N VAL A 134 -5.25 17.76 -6.84
CA VAL A 134 -6.37 17.60 -5.91
C VAL A 134 -7.57 17.08 -6.69
N ARG A 135 -8.28 16.10 -6.12
CA ARG A 135 -9.61 15.68 -6.59
C ARG A 135 -10.68 16.28 -5.68
N PRO A 136 -11.43 17.30 -6.14
CA PRO A 136 -12.44 17.94 -5.31
C PRO A 136 -13.57 16.96 -4.92
N ARG A 137 -14.00 16.99 -3.66
CA ARG A 137 -15.12 16.22 -3.14
C ARG A 137 -15.02 14.71 -3.42
N TYR A 138 -13.81 14.19 -3.38
CA TYR A 138 -13.54 12.79 -3.68
C TYR A 138 -14.14 11.83 -2.65
N TYR A 139 -14.05 12.20 -1.37
CA TYR A 139 -14.61 11.41 -0.27
C TYR A 139 -16.05 11.85 -0.01
N THR A 140 -17.00 10.99 -0.35
CA THR A 140 -18.43 11.36 -0.33
C THR A 140 -19.10 11.24 1.03
N ASP A 141 -18.45 10.63 2.01
CA ASP A 141 -18.94 10.59 3.39
C ASP A 141 -19.00 12.00 4.02
N ASN A 142 -18.07 12.88 3.65
CA ASN A 142 -18.01 14.25 4.17
C ASN A 142 -17.69 15.31 3.09
N ASN A 143 -17.71 14.95 1.81
CA ASN A 143 -17.33 15.80 0.66
C ASN A 143 -15.90 16.36 0.75
N GLU A 144 -15.00 15.67 1.42
CA GLU A 144 -13.61 16.08 1.54
C GLU A 144 -12.84 15.86 0.23
N ASP A 145 -11.91 16.77 -0.06
CA ASP A 145 -11.01 16.63 -1.19
C ASP A 145 -9.94 15.56 -0.93
N ALA A 146 -9.50 14.91 -2.00
CA ALA A 146 -8.30 14.08 -1.98
C ALA A 146 -7.11 14.82 -2.56
N LEU A 147 -5.98 14.70 -1.88
CA LEU A 147 -4.68 15.08 -2.40
C LEU A 147 -4.13 13.91 -3.21
N ILE A 148 -3.80 14.13 -4.48
CA ILE A 148 -3.09 13.16 -5.30
C ILE A 148 -1.60 13.32 -4.99
N MET A 149 -0.95 12.23 -4.61
CA MET A 149 0.48 12.23 -4.31
C MET A 149 1.19 11.17 -5.14
N THR A 150 2.34 11.55 -5.74
CA THR A 150 3.13 10.66 -6.61
C THR A 150 4.61 10.72 -6.22
N THR A 151 5.31 9.59 -6.33
CA THR A 151 6.75 9.51 -6.10
C THR A 151 7.54 10.12 -7.27
N ALA A 152 8.82 10.42 -7.04
CA ALA A 152 9.77 10.47 -8.14
C ALA A 152 9.91 9.06 -8.76
N GLU A 153 10.61 8.97 -9.89
CA GLU A 153 10.91 7.70 -10.54
C GLU A 153 11.53 6.70 -9.54
N LEU A 154 10.89 5.55 -9.35
CA LEU A 154 11.26 4.55 -8.34
C LEU A 154 12.69 4.04 -8.53
N ARG A 155 13.11 3.87 -9.80
CA ARG A 155 14.45 3.39 -10.16
C ARG A 155 15.51 4.47 -10.16
N SER A 156 15.15 5.74 -9.90
CA SER A 156 16.13 6.82 -9.80
C SER A 156 17.11 6.56 -8.66
N ARG A 157 18.37 7.00 -8.84
CA ARG A 157 19.39 6.87 -7.81
C ARG A 157 18.97 7.48 -6.48
N ASP A 158 18.36 8.65 -6.51
CA ASP A 158 17.95 9.38 -5.30
C ASP A 158 16.85 8.64 -4.55
N MET A 159 15.88 8.07 -5.27
CA MET A 159 14.80 7.30 -4.66
C MET A 159 15.34 6.01 -4.03
N ARG A 160 16.19 5.26 -4.73
CA ARG A 160 16.84 4.07 -4.17
C ARG A 160 17.70 4.36 -2.95
N VAL A 161 18.45 5.46 -2.94
CA VAL A 161 19.25 5.89 -1.77
C VAL A 161 18.30 6.22 -0.61
N ARG A 162 17.23 6.98 -0.86
CA ARG A 162 16.20 7.31 0.14
C ARG A 162 15.60 6.06 0.77
N LEU A 163 15.11 5.13 -0.04
CA LEU A 163 14.45 3.92 0.46
C LEU A 163 15.40 3.03 1.25
N ARG A 164 16.67 2.88 0.82
CA ARG A 164 17.68 2.15 1.59
C ARG A 164 17.96 2.77 2.97
N HIS A 165 18.09 4.10 3.05
CA HIS A 165 18.27 4.77 4.34
C HIS A 165 17.05 4.57 5.25
N LEU A 166 15.85 4.73 4.71
CA LEU A 166 14.61 4.54 5.49
C LEU A 166 14.43 3.09 5.96
N ALA A 167 14.82 2.12 5.15
CA ALA A 167 14.82 0.70 5.53
C ALA A 167 15.83 0.43 6.66
N ALA A 168 17.06 0.96 6.55
CA ALA A 168 18.07 0.83 7.58
C ALA A 168 17.64 1.47 8.91
N ASP A 169 17.10 2.69 8.87
CA ASP A 169 16.58 3.38 10.05
C ASP A 169 15.41 2.63 10.69
N LEU A 170 14.52 2.05 9.88
CA LEU A 170 13.39 1.29 10.38
C LEU A 170 13.87 0.01 11.08
N ARG A 171 14.76 -0.74 10.43
CA ARG A 171 15.39 -1.95 11.00
C ARG A 171 16.10 -1.66 12.33
N ALA A 172 16.85 -0.57 12.41
CA ALA A 172 17.55 -0.19 13.63
C ALA A 172 16.59 0.13 14.79
N ARG A 173 15.39 0.64 14.50
CA ARG A 173 14.38 1.01 15.52
C ARG A 173 13.48 -0.15 15.94
N THR A 174 13.16 -1.05 15.04
CA THR A 174 12.18 -2.13 15.29
C THR A 174 12.86 -3.47 15.54
N GLY A 175 14.10 -3.67 15.05
CA GLY A 175 14.77 -4.97 15.06
C GLY A 175 14.21 -5.95 14.05
N ASP A 176 13.29 -5.53 13.18
CA ASP A 176 12.59 -6.39 12.24
C ASP A 176 13.36 -6.54 10.93
N PRO A 177 13.23 -7.70 10.25
CA PRO A 177 13.72 -7.82 8.88
C PRO A 177 12.92 -6.85 7.98
N VAL A 178 13.63 -5.93 7.37
CA VAL A 178 13.09 -5.00 6.36
C VAL A 178 13.72 -5.40 5.04
N PRO A 179 12.96 -5.56 3.95
CA PRO A 179 13.51 -5.89 2.65
C PRO A 179 14.63 -4.90 2.26
N ASP A 180 15.77 -5.41 1.82
CA ASP A 180 16.77 -4.55 1.20
C ASP A 180 16.27 -4.12 -0.18
N ALA A 181 16.28 -2.82 -0.43
CA ALA A 181 15.98 -2.25 -1.74
C ALA A 181 16.98 -2.70 -2.84
N ALA A 182 17.94 -3.56 -2.50
CA ALA A 182 18.96 -4.08 -3.41
C ALA A 182 18.67 -5.50 -3.92
N ASP A 183 17.70 -6.22 -3.35
CA ASP A 183 17.37 -7.61 -3.76
C ASP A 183 16.43 -7.70 -4.97
N ALA A 184 16.10 -6.60 -5.62
CA ALA A 184 15.40 -6.58 -6.91
C ALA A 184 16.37 -6.78 -8.11
N GLY A 185 17.48 -7.49 -7.89
CA GLY A 185 18.44 -7.87 -8.90
C GLY A 185 18.27 -9.33 -9.28
N ASP A 186 17.96 -9.56 -10.56
CA ASP A 186 18.01 -10.86 -11.24
C ASP A 186 16.88 -11.86 -10.96
N ALA A 187 15.62 -11.43 -11.07
CA ALA A 187 14.55 -12.36 -11.45
C ALA A 187 14.60 -12.48 -12.99
N GLY A 188 15.12 -13.63 -13.45
CA GLY A 188 15.32 -13.93 -14.87
C GLY A 188 14.08 -13.68 -15.72
N ASP A 189 14.40 -13.36 -16.96
CA ASP A 189 13.58 -13.23 -18.15
C ASP A 189 12.35 -14.18 -18.16
N GLU A 190 11.22 -13.75 -17.60
CA GLU A 190 9.94 -14.40 -17.84
C GLU A 190 9.30 -13.78 -19.08
N PRO A 191 8.75 -14.59 -19.98
CA PRO A 191 8.39 -14.17 -21.33
C PRO A 191 7.29 -13.12 -21.32
N ALA A 192 7.44 -12.13 -22.20
CA ALA A 192 6.45 -11.11 -22.53
C ALA A 192 5.05 -11.74 -22.66
N ILE A 193 4.12 -11.29 -21.84
CA ILE A 193 2.71 -11.66 -21.94
C ILE A 193 2.14 -11.02 -23.19
N ASP A 194 1.64 -11.89 -24.08
CA ASP A 194 1.01 -11.59 -25.35
C ASP A 194 -0.14 -10.57 -25.18
N GLU A 195 -0.11 -9.50 -25.99
CA GLU A 195 -1.18 -8.49 -26.06
C GLU A 195 -2.40 -9.05 -26.78
N ALA A 196 -3.21 -9.85 -26.11
CA ALA A 196 -4.54 -10.16 -26.60
C ALA A 196 -5.44 -10.69 -25.48
N ASP A 197 -6.08 -9.82 -24.73
CA ASP A 197 -7.50 -9.96 -24.39
C ASP A 197 -8.04 -8.68 -23.73
N SER A 198 -8.61 -7.79 -24.53
CA SER A 198 -9.34 -6.61 -24.07
C SER A 198 -10.82 -6.95 -23.84
N ALA A 199 -11.09 -7.94 -22.99
CA ALA A 199 -12.46 -8.29 -22.64
C ALA A 199 -12.60 -8.51 -21.13
N GLY A 200 -13.26 -7.59 -20.46
CA GLY A 200 -13.73 -7.78 -19.09
C GLY A 200 -13.14 -6.83 -18.05
N ARG A 201 -13.41 -5.53 -18.19
CA ARG A 201 -13.37 -4.65 -17.00
C ARG A 201 -14.43 -5.13 -16.02
N PRO A 202 -14.08 -5.53 -14.78
CA PRO A 202 -15.10 -5.66 -13.77
C PRO A 202 -15.77 -4.30 -13.61
N ALA A 203 -17.10 -4.27 -13.70
CA ALA A 203 -17.89 -3.08 -13.44
C ALA A 203 -17.72 -2.72 -11.96
N TRP A 204 -16.92 -1.71 -11.68
CA TRP A 204 -16.94 -1.02 -10.41
C TRP A 204 -18.32 -0.39 -10.20
N PRO A 205 -18.80 -0.27 -8.96
CA PRO A 205 -19.87 0.68 -8.69
C PRO A 205 -19.42 2.02 -9.28
N ASP A 206 -20.27 2.69 -10.01
CA ASP A 206 -20.04 3.83 -10.91
C ASP A 206 -19.54 5.11 -10.18
N ASP A 207 -18.97 4.97 -8.99
CA ASP A 207 -18.59 6.05 -8.11
C ASP A 207 -17.08 6.31 -8.00
N GLY A 208 -16.24 5.64 -8.79
CA GLY A 208 -14.82 5.97 -9.00
C GLY A 208 -13.95 6.11 -7.73
N ARG A 209 -14.33 5.46 -6.62
CA ARG A 209 -13.76 5.70 -5.30
C ARG A 209 -12.66 4.71 -4.94
N MET A 210 -11.45 5.21 -4.94
CA MET A 210 -10.34 4.57 -4.24
C MET A 210 -10.28 5.10 -2.81
N MET A 211 -10.03 4.25 -1.85
CA MET A 211 -10.11 4.57 -0.43
C MET A 211 -8.74 4.89 0.13
N GLY A 212 -8.47 6.16 0.41
CA GLY A 212 -7.33 6.56 1.24
C GLY A 212 -7.66 6.34 2.73
N GLY A 213 -7.00 5.37 3.35
CA GLY A 213 -7.19 5.06 4.76
C GLY A 213 -6.41 5.94 5.71
N ASP A 214 -6.80 5.92 6.98
CA ASP A 214 -6.05 6.51 8.06
C ASP A 214 -4.84 5.62 8.41
N ALA A 215 -3.63 6.13 8.18
CA ALA A 215 -2.38 5.51 8.59
C ALA A 215 -1.94 5.96 9.98
#